data_2e516d70342d725c166aa75cec7c6cdd
#
_entry.id   2e516d70342d725c166aa75cec7c6cdd
#
_cell.length_a   1.000
_cell.length_b   1.000
_cell.length_c   1.000
_cell.angle_alpha   90.00
_cell.angle_beta   90.00
_cell.angle_gamma   90.00
#
_symmetry.space_group_name_H-M   'P 1'
#
loop_
_entity.id
_entity.type
_entity.pdbx_description
1 polymer ?
#
loop_
_entity_poly.entity_id
_entity_poly.type
_entity_poly.pdbx_seq_one_letter_code
_entity_poly.pdbx_strand_id
1 'polypeptide(L)'
;LKQVEHGAHVIDINMDDGLIDGETAMSRFVNLLVSEPDASKVPFMIDSSKFHVVEAGLKCSQGKCIMNSISLKGGEEEFLHHAKIVKRHGAAVVVMAFDEEGQAATEAEKVRICCRAYKLLVEQLGFNPQDIIFDPNILTIGTGMEEHNNYGVDFINATREIKRLCPGCKISGGVSNLAFSFRGNEPVRRAFHSAFLYHACKAGMDMGIVNAAQVEEDVYEKMDKELLEYVEDVLLNRCTNAT
;
A
#
# COMPACT_ATOMS: atom_id res chain seq x y z
N LEU A 1 6.56 18.98 3.52
CA LEU A 1 6.37 19.47 4.90
C LEU A 1 4.95 19.21 5.40
N LYS A 2 3.89 19.70 4.72
CA LYS A 2 2.49 19.55 5.18
C LYS A 2 2.09 18.15 5.61
N GLN A 3 2.52 17.08 4.92
CA GLN A 3 2.22 15.71 5.30
C GLN A 3 2.83 15.35 6.67
N VAL A 4 4.06 15.80 6.92
CA VAL A 4 4.75 15.58 8.20
C VAL A 4 4.08 16.36 9.33
N GLU A 5 3.67 17.61 9.07
CA GLU A 5 2.94 18.45 10.03
C GLU A 5 1.58 17.86 10.41
N HIS A 6 0.94 17.10 9.49
CA HIS A 6 -0.30 16.37 9.74
C HIS A 6 -0.08 14.93 10.24
N GLY A 7 1.12 14.60 10.71
CA GLY A 7 1.39 13.35 11.39
C GLY A 7 1.76 12.16 10.50
N ALA A 8 2.14 12.37 9.24
CA ALA A 8 2.66 11.28 8.41
C ALA A 8 3.92 10.68 9.04
N HIS A 9 3.95 9.36 9.19
CA HIS A 9 5.07 8.62 9.75
C HIS A 9 6.13 8.25 8.71
N VAL A 10 5.74 8.23 7.43
CA VAL A 10 6.57 7.95 6.26
C VAL A 10 6.14 8.88 5.14
N ILE A 11 7.06 9.41 4.36
CA ILE A 11 6.75 10.20 3.17
C ILE A 11 6.97 9.36 1.92
N ASP A 12 5.90 9.14 1.16
CA ASP A 12 5.95 8.53 -0.15
C ASP A 12 6.40 9.53 -1.20
N ILE A 13 7.38 9.13 -2.02
CA ILE A 13 8.01 9.97 -3.06
C ILE A 13 7.88 9.27 -4.40
N ASN A 14 7.05 9.83 -5.28
CA ASN A 14 6.84 9.35 -6.64
C ASN A 14 7.19 10.45 -7.65
N MET A 15 8.01 10.10 -8.64
CA MET A 15 8.43 10.98 -9.74
C MET A 15 8.04 10.40 -11.11
N ASP A 16 7.02 9.56 -11.16
CA ASP A 16 6.54 8.97 -12.41
C ASP A 16 5.71 10.00 -13.19
N ASP A 17 6.36 10.62 -14.16
CA ASP A 17 5.75 11.50 -15.14
C ASP A 17 6.30 11.17 -16.52
N GLY A 18 5.43 11.20 -17.54
CA GLY A 18 5.83 10.83 -18.91
C GLY A 18 6.76 11.85 -19.61
N LEU A 19 6.91 13.04 -19.04
CA LEU A 19 7.64 14.17 -19.66
C LEU A 19 8.97 14.49 -18.98
N ILE A 20 9.33 13.78 -17.91
CA ILE A 20 10.58 14.01 -17.17
C ILE A 20 11.48 12.77 -17.16
N ASP A 21 12.77 13.00 -17.01
CA ASP A 21 13.74 11.95 -16.69
C ASP A 21 13.57 11.56 -15.20
N GLY A 22 12.93 10.40 -14.98
CA GLY A 22 12.58 9.94 -13.65
C GLY A 22 13.78 9.70 -12.72
N GLU A 23 14.90 9.17 -13.24
CA GLU A 23 16.11 8.93 -12.44
C GLU A 23 16.72 10.25 -11.93
N THR A 24 16.88 11.21 -12.83
CA THR A 24 17.42 12.53 -12.49
C THR A 24 16.48 13.26 -11.54
N ALA A 25 15.17 13.23 -11.80
CA ALA A 25 14.16 13.86 -10.96
C ALA A 25 14.11 13.25 -9.55
N MET A 26 14.08 11.91 -9.45
CA MET A 26 14.06 11.18 -8.17
C MET A 26 15.33 11.51 -7.37
N SER A 27 16.50 11.38 -7.97
CA SER A 27 17.79 11.65 -7.30
C SER A 27 17.86 13.09 -6.79
N ARG A 28 17.47 14.06 -7.62
CA ARG A 28 17.49 15.47 -7.25
C ARG A 28 16.51 15.78 -6.12
N PHE A 29 15.30 15.23 -6.18
CA PHE A 29 14.27 15.49 -5.20
C PHE A 29 14.58 14.83 -3.85
N VAL A 30 15.06 13.57 -3.84
CA VAL A 30 15.48 12.90 -2.61
C VAL A 30 16.64 13.63 -1.94
N ASN A 31 17.65 14.05 -2.69
CA ASN A 31 18.77 14.85 -2.15
C ASN A 31 18.29 16.18 -1.55
N LEU A 32 17.32 16.84 -2.17
CA LEU A 32 16.72 18.05 -1.62
C LEU A 32 16.00 17.77 -0.30
N LEU A 33 15.19 16.70 -0.24
CA LEU A 33 14.45 16.33 0.98
C LEU A 33 15.37 15.92 2.13
N VAL A 34 16.47 15.20 1.83
CA VAL A 34 17.48 14.82 2.85
C VAL A 34 18.16 16.04 3.44
N SER A 35 18.32 17.12 2.67
CA SER A 35 18.91 18.37 3.16
C SER A 35 17.94 19.25 3.92
N GLU A 36 16.64 18.91 3.96
CA GLU A 36 15.59 19.65 4.66
C GLU A 36 15.26 18.96 5.99
N PRO A 37 15.71 19.50 7.15
CA PRO A 37 15.58 18.85 8.46
C PRO A 37 14.13 18.49 8.84
N ASP A 38 13.17 19.37 8.49
CA ASP A 38 11.77 19.16 8.81
C ASP A 38 11.10 18.06 7.98
N ALA A 39 11.61 17.76 6.80
CA ALA A 39 11.16 16.64 5.98
C ALA A 39 11.88 15.34 6.34
N SER A 40 13.19 15.41 6.60
CA SER A 40 14.04 14.23 6.81
C SER A 40 13.94 13.62 8.21
N LYS A 41 13.13 14.17 9.10
CA LYS A 41 12.84 13.57 10.42
C LYS A 41 11.98 12.30 10.36
N VAL A 42 11.36 12.00 9.23
CA VAL A 42 10.62 10.76 8.96
C VAL A 42 11.27 9.98 7.82
N PRO A 43 11.17 8.64 7.79
CA PRO A 43 11.70 7.83 6.71
C PRO A 43 10.97 8.11 5.38
N PHE A 44 11.65 7.82 4.28
CA PHE A 44 11.09 7.96 2.93
C PHE A 44 10.68 6.59 2.37
N MET A 45 9.60 6.58 1.61
CA MET A 45 9.20 5.50 0.72
C MET A 45 9.49 5.96 -0.71
N ILE A 46 10.39 5.24 -1.39
CA ILE A 46 10.77 5.54 -2.77
C ILE A 46 9.85 4.74 -3.69
N ASP A 47 9.01 5.43 -4.41
CA ASP A 47 7.95 4.84 -5.24
C ASP A 47 8.17 5.15 -6.72
N SER A 48 8.19 4.11 -7.54
CA SER A 48 8.12 4.21 -8.99
C SER A 48 7.70 2.88 -9.62
N SER A 49 7.01 2.98 -10.74
CA SER A 49 6.72 1.84 -11.63
C SER A 49 7.97 1.30 -12.35
N LYS A 50 9.08 2.06 -12.32
CA LYS A 50 10.33 1.72 -13.00
C LYS A 50 11.43 1.45 -11.98
N PHE A 51 11.92 0.22 -11.93
CA PHE A 51 12.89 -0.19 -10.91
C PHE A 51 14.19 0.64 -10.91
N HIS A 52 14.71 1.05 -12.09
CA HIS A 52 15.90 1.89 -12.19
C HIS A 52 15.72 3.28 -11.54
N VAL A 53 14.50 3.83 -11.59
CA VAL A 53 14.17 5.09 -10.90
C VAL A 53 14.18 4.90 -9.38
N VAL A 54 13.62 3.78 -8.90
CA VAL A 54 13.68 3.44 -7.47
C VAL A 54 15.12 3.26 -7.01
N GLU A 55 15.95 2.53 -7.78
CA GLU A 55 17.36 2.33 -7.42
C GLU A 55 18.13 3.66 -7.34
N ALA A 56 17.83 4.60 -8.22
CA ALA A 56 18.40 5.95 -8.17
C ALA A 56 18.03 6.68 -6.86
N GLY A 57 16.76 6.58 -6.44
CA GLY A 57 16.28 7.14 -5.16
C GLY A 57 16.91 6.47 -3.94
N LEU A 58 17.03 5.13 -3.96
CA LEU A 58 17.66 4.37 -2.88
C LEU A 58 19.13 4.78 -2.67
N LYS A 59 19.88 5.06 -3.73
CA LYS A 59 21.26 5.54 -3.67
C LYS A 59 21.40 6.92 -3.00
N CYS A 60 20.34 7.73 -3.04
CA CYS A 60 20.31 9.06 -2.44
C CYS A 60 19.73 9.08 -1.02
N SER A 61 19.00 8.02 -0.63
CA SER A 61 18.33 7.95 0.67
C SER A 61 19.33 7.74 1.81
N GLN A 62 19.07 8.38 2.94
CA GLN A 62 19.83 8.21 4.18
C GLN A 62 18.98 7.45 5.21
N GLY A 63 19.61 6.54 5.97
CA GLY A 63 18.94 5.73 6.97
C GLY A 63 18.02 4.66 6.38
N LYS A 64 17.07 4.17 7.19
CA LYS A 64 16.11 3.14 6.77
C LYS A 64 15.03 3.76 5.88
N CYS A 65 14.95 3.32 4.65
CA CYS A 65 13.88 3.70 3.71
C CYS A 65 13.04 2.48 3.31
N ILE A 66 11.95 2.73 2.62
CA ILE A 66 11.06 1.71 2.07
C ILE A 66 11.09 1.83 0.54
N MET A 67 11.16 0.72 -0.15
CA MET A 67 11.04 0.64 -1.59
C MET A 67 9.61 0.22 -1.98
N ASN A 68 8.96 0.97 -2.84
CA ASN A 68 7.62 0.68 -3.37
C ASN A 68 7.70 0.62 -4.91
N SER A 69 7.48 -0.49 -5.55
CA SER A 69 7.26 -1.84 -5.08
C SER A 69 7.91 -2.86 -6.01
N ILE A 70 7.97 -4.11 -5.58
CA ILE A 70 8.28 -5.25 -6.45
C ILE A 70 7.07 -6.20 -6.51
N SER A 71 7.03 -7.06 -7.51
CA SER A 71 5.98 -8.07 -7.66
C SER A 71 6.48 -9.27 -8.46
N LEU A 72 5.71 -10.35 -8.44
CA LEU A 72 5.98 -11.55 -9.25
C LEU A 72 5.47 -11.43 -10.70
N LYS A 73 5.04 -10.25 -11.14
CA LYS A 73 4.53 -10.02 -12.49
C LYS A 73 5.52 -10.41 -13.60
N GLY A 74 6.81 -10.15 -13.39
CA GLY A 74 7.89 -10.53 -14.31
C GLY A 74 8.53 -11.89 -14.01
N GLY A 75 7.93 -12.69 -13.12
CA GLY A 75 8.43 -13.98 -12.68
C GLY A 75 9.41 -13.91 -11.51
N GLU A 76 9.80 -15.09 -11.02
CA GLU A 76 10.62 -15.23 -9.80
C GLU A 76 12.04 -14.69 -9.95
N GLU A 77 12.65 -14.85 -11.13
CA GLU A 77 14.03 -14.41 -11.37
C GLU A 77 14.16 -12.89 -11.25
N GLU A 78 13.29 -12.13 -11.92
CA GLU A 78 13.25 -10.69 -11.84
C GLU A 78 12.92 -10.21 -10.42
N PHE A 79 11.95 -10.83 -9.79
CA PHE A 79 11.55 -10.54 -8.42
C PHE A 79 12.71 -10.68 -7.43
N LEU A 80 13.43 -11.82 -7.48
CA LEU A 80 14.59 -12.08 -6.62
C LEU A 80 15.76 -11.15 -6.92
N HIS A 81 15.97 -10.81 -8.20
CA HIS A 81 16.99 -9.85 -8.61
C HIS A 81 16.73 -8.47 -7.98
N HIS A 82 15.52 -7.95 -8.12
CA HIS A 82 15.13 -6.67 -7.54
C HIS A 82 15.20 -6.69 -6.00
N ALA A 83 14.66 -7.72 -5.37
CA ALA A 83 14.69 -7.88 -3.91
C ALA A 83 16.13 -7.92 -3.36
N LYS A 84 17.06 -8.56 -4.07
CA LYS A 84 18.48 -8.60 -3.70
C LYS A 84 19.12 -7.22 -3.70
N ILE A 85 18.78 -6.38 -4.69
CA ILE A 85 19.27 -4.99 -4.75
C ILE A 85 18.71 -4.20 -3.57
N VAL A 86 17.39 -4.28 -3.32
CA VAL A 86 16.74 -3.59 -2.19
C VAL A 86 17.36 -3.98 -0.87
N LYS A 87 17.60 -5.28 -0.65
CA LYS A 87 18.25 -5.80 0.55
C LYS A 87 19.65 -5.23 0.75
N ARG A 88 20.44 -5.09 -0.33
CA ARG A 88 21.79 -4.49 -0.27
C ARG A 88 21.78 -3.03 0.17
N HIS A 89 20.71 -2.29 -0.14
CA HIS A 89 20.51 -0.92 0.34
C HIS A 89 20.00 -0.86 1.78
N GLY A 90 19.69 -2.00 2.42
CA GLY A 90 19.13 -2.04 3.77
C GLY A 90 17.68 -1.53 3.86
N ALA A 91 16.99 -1.39 2.74
CA ALA A 91 15.62 -0.90 2.69
C ALA A 91 14.61 -2.01 3.04
N ALA A 92 13.46 -1.61 3.58
CA ALA A 92 12.25 -2.43 3.58
C ALA A 92 11.63 -2.43 2.18
N VAL A 93 10.81 -3.43 1.87
CA VAL A 93 10.25 -3.63 0.53
C VAL A 93 8.74 -3.80 0.58
N VAL A 94 8.03 -3.03 -0.24
CA VAL A 94 6.63 -3.27 -0.54
C VAL A 94 6.54 -4.32 -1.64
N VAL A 95 5.76 -5.35 -1.41
CA VAL A 95 5.49 -6.44 -2.34
C VAL A 95 4.02 -6.42 -2.71
N MET A 96 3.72 -6.05 -3.95
CA MET A 96 2.35 -6.08 -4.45
C MET A 96 1.90 -7.50 -4.77
N ALA A 97 0.65 -7.81 -4.46
CA ALA A 97 0.01 -9.08 -4.82
C ALA A 97 -0.31 -9.13 -6.32
N PHE A 98 0.73 -9.26 -7.11
CA PHE A 98 0.73 -9.39 -8.57
C PHE A 98 1.65 -10.54 -8.95
N ASP A 99 1.19 -11.44 -9.81
CA ASP A 99 2.03 -12.48 -10.39
C ASP A 99 1.90 -12.53 -11.91
N GLU A 100 2.38 -13.58 -12.52
CA GLU A 100 2.39 -13.80 -13.97
C GLU A 100 0.97 -13.87 -14.56
N GLU A 101 -0.04 -14.22 -13.74
CA GLU A 101 -1.44 -14.28 -14.12
C GLU A 101 -2.14 -12.93 -14.05
N GLY A 102 -1.61 -12.00 -13.24
CA GLY A 102 -2.13 -10.64 -13.09
C GLY A 102 -2.27 -10.17 -11.65
N GLN A 103 -3.09 -9.13 -11.49
CA GLN A 103 -3.38 -8.52 -10.19
C GLN A 103 -4.35 -9.38 -9.39
N ALA A 104 -3.98 -9.73 -8.16
CA ALA A 104 -4.86 -10.45 -7.25
C ALA A 104 -6.12 -9.62 -6.91
N ALA A 105 -7.27 -10.19 -7.13
CA ALA A 105 -8.56 -9.59 -6.80
C ALA A 105 -9.20 -10.28 -5.58
N THR A 106 -9.24 -11.61 -5.59
CA THR A 106 -9.87 -12.43 -4.54
C THR A 106 -8.95 -12.64 -3.33
N GLU A 107 -9.55 -12.95 -2.17
CA GLU A 107 -8.83 -13.35 -0.96
C GLU A 107 -7.79 -14.46 -1.24
N ALA A 108 -8.22 -15.52 -1.94
CA ALA A 108 -7.38 -16.66 -2.23
C ALA A 108 -6.14 -16.31 -3.06
N GLU A 109 -6.29 -15.48 -4.10
CA GLU A 109 -5.17 -15.00 -4.93
C GLU A 109 -4.21 -14.13 -4.13
N LYS A 110 -4.74 -13.18 -3.33
CA LYS A 110 -3.94 -12.31 -2.48
C LYS A 110 -3.08 -13.12 -1.52
N VAL A 111 -3.67 -14.09 -0.84
CA VAL A 111 -2.96 -14.97 0.11
C VAL A 111 -1.93 -15.84 -0.62
N ARG A 112 -2.30 -16.47 -1.73
CA ARG A 112 -1.42 -17.33 -2.54
C ARG A 112 -0.16 -16.58 -2.98
N ILE A 113 -0.33 -15.41 -3.58
CA ILE A 113 0.77 -14.61 -4.11
C ILE A 113 1.67 -14.09 -3.00
N CYS A 114 1.10 -13.54 -1.93
CA CYS A 114 1.88 -13.03 -0.79
C CYS A 114 2.66 -14.15 -0.10
N CYS A 115 2.06 -15.32 0.12
CA CYS A 115 2.76 -16.46 0.71
C CYS A 115 3.90 -16.99 -0.20
N ARG A 116 3.70 -17.00 -1.52
CA ARG A 116 4.75 -17.37 -2.49
C ARG A 116 5.92 -16.38 -2.40
N ALA A 117 5.62 -15.09 -2.45
CA ALA A 117 6.63 -14.04 -2.33
C ALA A 117 7.37 -14.08 -0.99
N TYR A 118 6.65 -14.34 0.11
CA TYR A 118 7.24 -14.48 1.44
C TYR A 118 8.29 -15.59 1.48
N LYS A 119 7.97 -16.77 0.98
CA LYS A 119 8.90 -17.90 0.92
C LYS A 119 10.15 -17.56 0.12
N LEU A 120 10.00 -16.96 -1.05
CA LEU A 120 11.12 -16.55 -1.90
C LEU A 120 12.05 -15.57 -1.17
N LEU A 121 11.47 -14.55 -0.52
CA LEU A 121 12.24 -13.52 0.17
C LEU A 121 12.95 -14.06 1.43
N VAL A 122 12.25 -14.83 2.25
CA VAL A 122 12.79 -15.31 3.53
C VAL A 122 13.71 -16.49 3.33
N GLU A 123 13.28 -17.52 2.58
CA GLU A 123 14.02 -18.79 2.46
C GLU A 123 15.20 -18.67 1.48
N GLN A 124 15.04 -17.97 0.36
CA GLN A 124 16.10 -17.87 -0.65
C GLN A 124 17.04 -16.67 -0.44
N LEU A 125 16.50 -15.53 -0.02
CA LEU A 125 17.31 -14.32 0.17
C LEU A 125 17.65 -14.03 1.62
N GLY A 126 17.04 -14.72 2.60
CA GLY A 126 17.18 -14.40 4.02
C GLY A 126 16.75 -12.96 4.33
N PHE A 127 15.68 -12.49 3.70
CA PHE A 127 15.10 -11.19 3.99
C PHE A 127 14.52 -11.18 5.41
N ASN A 128 14.71 -10.11 6.16
CA ASN A 128 14.05 -10.00 7.46
C ASN A 128 12.54 -9.86 7.27
N PRO A 129 11.70 -10.76 7.85
CA PRO A 129 10.25 -10.65 7.72
C PRO A 129 9.68 -9.28 8.09
N GLN A 130 10.27 -8.58 9.06
CA GLN A 130 9.83 -7.25 9.49
C GLN A 130 10.09 -6.15 8.45
N ASP A 131 10.94 -6.42 7.46
CA ASP A 131 11.23 -5.53 6.35
C ASP A 131 10.39 -5.84 5.10
N ILE A 132 9.49 -6.83 5.18
CA ILE A 132 8.56 -7.19 4.12
C ILE A 132 7.20 -6.55 4.41
N ILE A 133 6.72 -5.75 3.47
CA ILE A 133 5.44 -5.06 3.55
C ILE A 133 4.60 -5.54 2.37
N PHE A 134 3.54 -6.31 2.62
CA PHE A 134 2.64 -6.73 1.54
C PHE A 134 1.61 -5.63 1.24
N ASP A 135 1.38 -5.40 -0.05
CA ASP A 135 0.21 -4.70 -0.56
C ASP A 135 -0.69 -5.71 -1.29
N PRO A 136 -1.74 -6.21 -0.61
CA PRO A 136 -2.68 -7.16 -1.21
C PRO A 136 -3.64 -6.53 -2.23
N ASN A 137 -3.38 -5.34 -2.69
CA ASN A 137 -4.18 -4.53 -3.61
C ASN A 137 -5.55 -4.13 -3.04
N ILE A 138 -5.68 -2.87 -2.67
CA ILE A 138 -6.99 -2.26 -2.39
C ILE A 138 -7.63 -1.91 -3.73
N LEU A 139 -8.73 -2.58 -4.04
CA LEU A 139 -9.49 -2.40 -5.28
C LEU A 139 -10.75 -1.57 -5.02
N THR A 140 -11.24 -0.93 -6.08
CA THR A 140 -12.39 -0.03 -6.01
C THR A 140 -13.69 -0.82 -5.80
N ILE A 141 -14.50 -0.39 -4.83
CA ILE A 141 -15.85 -0.90 -4.55
C ILE A 141 -16.92 0.10 -4.99
N GLY A 142 -18.19 -0.30 -4.95
CA GLY A 142 -19.32 0.57 -5.32
C GLY A 142 -19.28 1.01 -6.77
N THR A 143 -18.87 0.13 -7.67
CA THR A 143 -18.70 0.42 -9.11
C THR A 143 -19.95 0.09 -9.95
N GLY A 144 -20.96 -0.56 -9.34
CA GLY A 144 -22.10 -1.11 -10.05
C GLY A 144 -21.84 -2.47 -10.72
N MET A 145 -20.65 -3.03 -10.57
CA MET A 145 -20.28 -4.35 -11.11
C MET A 145 -20.29 -5.39 -9.97
N GLU A 146 -21.07 -6.45 -10.13
CA GLU A 146 -21.27 -7.47 -9.09
C GLU A 146 -19.94 -8.15 -8.67
N GLU A 147 -19.03 -8.35 -9.62
CA GLU A 147 -17.71 -8.94 -9.38
C GLU A 147 -16.82 -8.09 -8.43
N HIS A 148 -17.11 -6.78 -8.28
CA HIS A 148 -16.37 -5.88 -7.43
C HIS A 148 -16.90 -5.78 -5.99
N ASN A 149 -18.10 -6.33 -5.74
CA ASN A 149 -18.79 -6.15 -4.46
C ASN A 149 -18.02 -6.73 -3.28
N ASN A 150 -17.21 -7.76 -3.50
CA ASN A 150 -16.48 -8.45 -2.44
C ASN A 150 -15.06 -7.93 -2.19
N TYR A 151 -14.56 -6.99 -2.99
CA TYR A 151 -13.17 -6.55 -2.92
C TYR A 151 -12.72 -6.00 -1.56
N GLY A 152 -13.61 -5.30 -0.84
CA GLY A 152 -13.34 -4.82 0.51
C GLY A 152 -13.20 -5.98 1.52
N VAL A 153 -14.10 -6.94 1.45
CA VAL A 153 -14.10 -8.15 2.28
C VAL A 153 -12.87 -9.00 1.99
N ASP A 154 -12.57 -9.23 0.70
CA ASP A 154 -11.41 -10.00 0.26
C ASP A 154 -10.09 -9.41 0.79
N PHE A 155 -9.94 -8.09 0.76
CA PHE A 155 -8.76 -7.43 1.33
C PHE A 155 -8.65 -7.65 2.84
N ILE A 156 -9.75 -7.44 3.58
CA ILE A 156 -9.78 -7.56 5.04
C ILE A 156 -9.48 -9.01 5.46
N ASN A 157 -10.07 -9.99 4.80
CA ASN A 157 -9.84 -11.40 5.10
C ASN A 157 -8.42 -11.84 4.71
N ALA A 158 -7.96 -11.47 3.51
CA ALA A 158 -6.59 -11.73 3.07
C ALA A 158 -5.56 -11.14 4.04
N THR A 159 -5.81 -9.94 4.58
CA THR A 159 -4.94 -9.32 5.58
C THR A 159 -4.77 -10.22 6.81
N ARG A 160 -5.86 -10.75 7.39
CA ARG A 160 -5.79 -11.68 8.55
C ARG A 160 -4.99 -12.93 8.22
N GLU A 161 -5.26 -13.52 7.06
CA GLU A 161 -4.65 -14.79 6.67
C GLU A 161 -3.17 -14.62 6.31
N ILE A 162 -2.79 -13.55 5.63
CA ILE A 162 -1.38 -13.22 5.34
C ILE A 162 -0.62 -12.98 6.65
N LYS A 163 -1.16 -12.25 7.61
CA LYS A 163 -0.54 -12.03 8.92
C LYS A 163 -0.32 -13.34 9.67
N ARG A 164 -1.22 -14.30 9.53
CA ARG A 164 -1.12 -15.63 10.15
C ARG A 164 -0.07 -16.51 9.48
N LEU A 165 -0.01 -16.50 8.13
CA LEU A 165 0.84 -17.39 7.34
C LEU A 165 2.26 -16.84 7.10
N CYS A 166 2.42 -15.51 7.15
CA CYS A 166 3.67 -14.81 6.91
C CYS A 166 4.10 -14.04 8.17
N PRO A 167 4.53 -14.74 9.25
CA PRO A 167 4.81 -14.10 10.52
C PRO A 167 5.90 -13.03 10.41
N GLY A 168 5.68 -11.89 11.07
CA GLY A 168 6.60 -10.75 11.09
C GLY A 168 6.40 -9.74 9.96
N CYS A 169 5.73 -10.09 8.85
CA CYS A 169 5.45 -9.16 7.76
C CYS A 169 4.51 -8.02 8.19
N LYS A 170 4.52 -6.95 7.40
CA LYS A 170 3.61 -5.81 7.50
C LYS A 170 2.62 -5.83 6.34
N ILE A 171 1.49 -5.15 6.51
CA ILE A 171 0.47 -4.96 5.47
C ILE A 171 0.27 -3.48 5.23
N SER A 172 0.26 -3.08 3.98
CA SER A 172 0.00 -1.72 3.51
C SER A 172 -1.01 -1.71 2.36
N GLY A 173 -1.39 -0.54 1.90
CA GLY A 173 -2.18 -0.36 0.69
C GLY A 173 -2.54 1.09 0.41
N GLY A 174 -2.83 1.39 -0.84
CA GLY A 174 -3.30 2.70 -1.29
C GLY A 174 -4.79 2.90 -0.98
N VAL A 175 -5.11 3.50 0.16
CA VAL A 175 -6.49 3.61 0.69
C VAL A 175 -7.42 4.37 -0.26
N SER A 176 -6.91 5.37 -0.98
CA SER A 176 -7.70 6.17 -1.93
C SER A 176 -8.33 5.36 -3.07
N ASN A 177 -7.77 4.19 -3.38
CA ASN A 177 -8.27 3.32 -4.45
C ASN A 177 -9.66 2.75 -4.13
N LEU A 178 -9.94 2.48 -2.85
CA LEU A 178 -11.19 1.89 -2.39
C LEU A 178 -12.42 2.65 -2.90
N ALA A 179 -12.42 3.97 -2.71
CA ALA A 179 -13.55 4.85 -2.97
C ALA A 179 -13.38 5.67 -4.25
N PHE A 180 -12.68 5.12 -5.25
CA PHE A 180 -12.44 5.79 -6.53
C PHE A 180 -13.75 6.05 -7.30
N SER A 181 -14.72 5.15 -7.19
CA SER A 181 -16.07 5.28 -7.76
C SER A 181 -16.84 6.50 -7.25
N PHE A 182 -16.50 6.99 -6.05
CA PHE A 182 -17.14 8.14 -5.39
C PHE A 182 -16.35 9.45 -5.56
N ARG A 183 -15.48 9.56 -6.56
CA ARG A 183 -14.77 10.82 -6.85
C ARG A 183 -15.75 11.96 -7.09
N GLY A 184 -15.45 13.12 -6.45
CA GLY A 184 -16.35 14.28 -6.47
C GLY A 184 -17.30 14.35 -5.27
N ASN A 185 -17.45 13.27 -4.49
CA ASN A 185 -18.22 13.25 -3.24
C ASN A 185 -17.28 12.99 -2.05
N GLU A 186 -16.56 14.01 -1.63
CA GLU A 186 -15.54 13.89 -0.57
C GLU A 186 -16.11 13.42 0.78
N PRO A 187 -17.31 13.85 1.25
CA PRO A 187 -17.86 13.31 2.50
C PRO A 187 -18.04 11.78 2.47
N VAL A 188 -18.59 11.25 1.39
CA VAL A 188 -18.78 9.79 1.21
C VAL A 188 -17.44 9.07 1.10
N ARG A 189 -16.48 9.62 0.36
CA ARG A 189 -15.13 9.04 0.26
C ARG A 189 -14.45 8.94 1.62
N ARG A 190 -14.50 10.00 2.42
CA ARG A 190 -13.93 9.99 3.78
C ARG A 190 -14.61 8.94 4.67
N ALA A 191 -15.92 8.80 4.56
CA ALA A 191 -16.66 7.77 5.30
C ALA A 191 -16.18 6.35 4.93
N PHE A 192 -16.02 6.06 3.63
CA PHE A 192 -15.47 4.78 3.16
C PHE A 192 -14.04 4.55 3.65
N HIS A 193 -13.16 5.55 3.53
CA HIS A 193 -11.77 5.42 4.00
C HIS A 193 -11.71 5.14 5.50
N SER A 194 -12.52 5.83 6.29
CA SER A 194 -12.56 5.66 7.74
C SER A 194 -13.08 4.29 8.15
N ALA A 195 -14.21 3.84 7.57
CA ALA A 195 -14.76 2.52 7.84
C ALA A 195 -13.81 1.41 7.40
N PHE A 196 -13.20 1.54 6.23
CA PHE A 196 -12.22 0.57 5.74
C PHE A 196 -11.00 0.48 6.66
N LEU A 197 -10.39 1.61 7.03
CA LEU A 197 -9.23 1.63 7.93
C LEU A 197 -9.58 0.98 9.27
N TYR A 198 -10.75 1.25 9.83
CA TYR A 198 -11.19 0.61 11.07
C TYR A 198 -11.19 -0.91 10.97
N HIS A 199 -11.80 -1.48 9.92
CA HIS A 199 -11.89 -2.93 9.73
C HIS A 199 -10.55 -3.54 9.32
N ALA A 200 -9.79 -2.90 8.43
CA ALA A 200 -8.50 -3.38 7.94
C ALA A 200 -7.43 -3.36 9.05
N CYS A 201 -7.36 -2.31 9.87
CA CYS A 201 -6.45 -2.25 11.01
C CYS A 201 -6.79 -3.32 12.05
N LYS A 202 -8.06 -3.57 12.34
CA LYS A 202 -8.49 -4.69 13.20
C LYS A 202 -8.12 -6.07 12.63
N ALA A 203 -8.04 -6.17 11.32
CA ALA A 203 -7.58 -7.39 10.63
C ALA A 203 -6.06 -7.55 10.64
N GLY A 204 -5.29 -6.49 10.96
CA GLY A 204 -3.83 -6.51 11.03
C GLY A 204 -3.12 -5.65 9.99
N MET A 205 -3.81 -4.76 9.28
CA MET A 205 -3.17 -3.76 8.43
C MET A 205 -2.32 -2.81 9.27
N ASP A 206 -1.06 -2.64 8.92
CA ASP A 206 -0.08 -1.88 9.70
C ASP A 206 0.11 -0.45 9.19
N MET A 207 -0.10 -0.23 7.89
CA MET A 207 0.20 1.02 7.19
C MET A 207 -0.87 1.32 6.15
N GLY A 208 -1.03 2.61 5.80
CA GLY A 208 -1.86 3.03 4.69
C GLY A 208 -1.20 4.18 3.95
N ILE A 209 -1.23 4.13 2.61
CA ILE A 209 -0.82 5.27 1.79
C ILE A 209 -2.04 6.18 1.65
N VAL A 210 -1.96 7.34 2.29
CA VAL A 210 -3.07 8.29 2.43
C VAL A 210 -2.56 9.72 2.36
N ASN A 211 -3.46 10.67 2.11
CA ASN A 211 -3.18 12.07 2.42
C ASN A 211 -3.39 12.29 3.92
N ALA A 212 -2.31 12.51 4.68
CA ALA A 212 -2.37 12.64 6.14
C ALA A 212 -3.31 13.76 6.60
N ALA A 213 -3.44 14.84 5.82
CA ALA A 213 -4.37 15.94 6.13
C ALA A 213 -5.85 15.56 5.98
N GLN A 214 -6.17 14.40 5.41
CA GLN A 214 -7.54 13.90 5.20
C GLN A 214 -7.90 12.74 6.13
N VAL A 215 -6.96 12.27 6.93
CA VAL A 215 -7.18 11.22 7.93
C VAL A 215 -7.31 11.88 9.29
N GLU A 216 -8.52 11.84 9.83
CA GLU A 216 -8.81 12.35 11.17
C GLU A 216 -8.95 11.16 12.12
N GLU A 217 -8.44 11.31 13.32
CA GLU A 217 -8.65 10.33 14.39
C GLU A 217 -10.15 10.30 14.78
N ASP A 218 -10.64 9.12 15.15
CA ASP A 218 -12.01 8.88 15.64
C ASP A 218 -13.16 9.18 14.67
N VAL A 219 -12.90 9.35 13.36
CA VAL A 219 -13.98 9.63 12.39
C VAL A 219 -15.00 8.48 12.34
N TYR A 220 -14.54 7.23 12.46
CA TYR A 220 -15.44 6.07 12.46
C TYR A 220 -16.42 6.12 13.63
N GLU A 221 -15.96 6.43 14.84
CA GLU A 221 -16.79 6.47 16.06
C GLU A 221 -17.74 7.66 16.08
N LYS A 222 -17.35 8.76 15.43
CA LYS A 222 -18.11 10.02 15.36
C LYS A 222 -19.01 10.11 14.13
N MET A 223 -18.93 9.14 13.23
CA MET A 223 -19.74 9.12 12.01
C MET A 223 -21.22 9.00 12.34
N ASP A 224 -22.05 9.67 11.55
CA ASP A 224 -23.50 9.48 11.60
C ASP A 224 -23.84 8.00 11.41
N LYS A 225 -24.71 7.45 12.25
CA LYS A 225 -25.00 6.02 12.30
C LYS A 225 -25.67 5.51 11.03
N GLU A 226 -26.53 6.31 10.42
CA GLU A 226 -27.22 5.95 9.18
C GLU A 226 -26.20 5.91 8.02
N LEU A 227 -25.34 6.91 7.93
CA LEU A 227 -24.27 6.94 6.95
C LEU A 227 -23.29 5.76 7.13
N LEU A 228 -22.92 5.45 8.37
CA LEU A 228 -22.03 4.34 8.67
C LEU A 228 -22.65 3.00 8.25
N GLU A 229 -23.93 2.79 8.50
CA GLU A 229 -24.65 1.58 8.11
C GLU A 229 -24.61 1.37 6.58
N TYR A 230 -24.93 2.41 5.79
CA TYR A 230 -24.86 2.34 4.32
C TYR A 230 -23.43 2.10 3.82
N VAL A 231 -22.45 2.76 4.40
CA VAL A 231 -21.03 2.59 4.03
C VAL A 231 -20.57 1.17 4.32
N GLU A 232 -20.91 0.62 5.48
CA GLU A 232 -20.55 -0.76 5.85
C GLU A 232 -21.30 -1.80 5.02
N ASP A 233 -22.55 -1.55 4.65
CA ASP A 233 -23.31 -2.46 3.79
C ASP A 233 -22.63 -2.64 2.42
N VAL A 234 -22.11 -1.56 1.86
CA VAL A 234 -21.32 -1.60 0.61
C VAL A 234 -19.94 -2.22 0.85
N LEU A 235 -19.21 -1.73 1.85
CA LEU A 235 -17.83 -2.16 2.14
C LEU A 235 -17.73 -3.65 2.45
N LEU A 236 -18.68 -4.15 3.24
CA LEU A 236 -18.70 -5.51 3.75
C LEU A 236 -19.65 -6.43 2.96
N ASN A 237 -20.16 -5.94 1.84
CA ASN A 237 -21.07 -6.68 0.95
C ASN A 237 -22.24 -7.33 1.70
N ARG A 238 -22.91 -6.56 2.58
CA ARG A 238 -23.98 -7.06 3.45
C ARG A 238 -25.36 -7.10 2.78
N CYS A 239 -25.56 -6.33 1.71
CA CYS A 239 -26.83 -6.29 0.99
C CYS A 239 -26.65 -6.49 -0.52
N THR A 240 -27.66 -7.13 -1.16
CA THR A 240 -27.65 -7.46 -2.59
C THR A 240 -27.76 -6.24 -3.52
N ASN A 241 -28.08 -5.07 -2.99
CA ASN A 241 -28.26 -3.81 -3.72
C ASN A 241 -27.22 -2.76 -3.31
N ALA A 242 -26.04 -3.18 -2.85
CA ALA A 242 -24.95 -2.31 -2.42
C ALA A 242 -24.18 -1.64 -3.56
N THR A 243 -24.87 -1.27 -4.63
CA THR A 243 -24.32 -0.62 -5.82
C THR A 243 -25.04 0.69 -6.11
#